data_974c20d05d7ba3e944392e999b992439
#
_entry.id   974c20d05d7ba3e944392e999b992439
#
_cell.length_a   1.000
_cell.length_b   1.000
_cell.length_c   1.000
_cell.angle_alpha   90.00
_cell.angle_beta   90.00
_cell.angle_gamma   90.00
#
_symmetry.space_group_name_H-M   'P 1'
#
loop_
_entity.id
_entity.type
_entity.pdbx_description
1 polymer ?
#
loop_
_entity_poly.entity_id
_entity_poly.type
_entity_poly.pdbx_seq_one_letter_code
_entity_poly.pdbx_strand_id
1 'polypeptide(L)'
;MARLRIVTLGIVSLLLVACGPGGPTTAPSSPASAAPTQAASLAPVETAEPTQDACAKESLQTLTAGTLVVGADNPAFPPYYIPDDPNPEDSEWELGQPPNGKGLESATAYAVAEELGFLREEVTWVVAPFNTAIQPGPKTFDMYLTQVSYRPARAERVDLSDGYFDLNQAVIAIEGTAIANVTTVAGLKEYRLGSQVGTTSFEYITDQIQPTPEPRAYNSMNAALRALGNGQIVGLVADLPTTFYMRDAQLDDGVIIGSLPTPAGADVEHFSIVLDKGSPLTACVNVALAALKADGTLDAIRNDWIAGQGAPELQ
;
A
#
# COMPACT_ATOMS: atom_id res chain seq x y z
N MET A 1 7.51 -26.30 46.74
CA MET A 1 6.27 -26.83 47.38
C MET A 1 5.16 -26.76 46.35
N ALA A 2 4.68 -27.93 46.05
CA ALA A 2 3.70 -28.24 45.02
C ALA A 2 2.29 -27.68 45.28
N ARG A 3 1.53 -27.43 44.24
CA ARG A 3 0.14 -27.90 44.15
C ARG A 3 -0.37 -27.85 42.69
N LEU A 4 -0.31 -29.01 42.11
CA LEU A 4 -1.06 -29.49 40.96
C LEU A 4 -2.57 -29.52 41.25
N ARG A 5 -3.42 -29.01 40.35
CA ARG A 5 -4.86 -29.36 40.37
C ARG A 5 -5.28 -29.74 38.93
N ILE A 6 -5.47 -31.02 38.82
CA ILE A 6 -6.18 -31.73 37.76
C ILE A 6 -7.68 -31.59 38.02
N VAL A 7 -8.50 -31.29 37.03
CA VAL A 7 -9.94 -31.56 37.05
C VAL A 7 -10.34 -32.18 35.72
N THR A 8 -11.00 -33.28 35.87
CA THR A 8 -11.42 -34.36 34.97
C THR A 8 -12.65 -34.04 34.10
N LEU A 9 -12.62 -34.59 32.92
CA LEU A 9 -13.64 -35.27 32.08
C LEU A 9 -15.13 -35.18 32.47
N GLY A 10 -15.97 -34.92 31.47
CA GLY A 10 -17.40 -35.21 31.48
C GLY A 10 -17.91 -35.43 30.03
N ILE A 11 -17.93 -36.70 29.65
CA ILE A 11 -18.60 -37.19 28.42
C ILE A 11 -20.09 -37.41 28.76
N VAL A 12 -20.99 -36.91 27.92
CA VAL A 12 -22.38 -37.36 27.90
C VAL A 12 -22.79 -37.60 26.44
N SER A 13 -22.90 -38.87 26.13
CA SER A 13 -23.57 -39.42 24.94
C SER A 13 -25.07 -39.57 25.25
N LEU A 14 -25.93 -39.22 24.31
CA LEU A 14 -27.29 -39.71 24.29
C LEU A 14 -27.75 -40.06 22.87
N LEU A 15 -27.88 -41.32 22.63
CA LEU A 15 -28.61 -41.97 21.54
C LEU A 15 -30.09 -41.99 21.85
N LEU A 16 -30.96 -41.78 20.87
CA LEU A 16 -32.26 -42.48 20.83
C LEU A 16 -32.82 -42.56 19.40
N VAL A 17 -33.10 -43.77 19.05
CA VAL A 17 -33.76 -44.36 17.89
C VAL A 17 -35.27 -44.26 18.07
N ALA A 18 -36.02 -44.05 16.97
CA ALA A 18 -37.37 -44.63 16.82
C ALA A 18 -37.79 -44.74 15.34
N CYS A 19 -37.98 -45.96 14.90
CA CYS A 19 -38.70 -46.36 13.70
C CYS A 19 -40.22 -46.39 13.95
N GLY A 20 -41.02 -46.24 12.89
CA GLY A 20 -42.39 -46.73 12.85
C GLY A 20 -43.09 -46.44 11.51
N PRO A 21 -43.79 -47.43 10.95
CA PRO A 21 -44.18 -47.43 9.52
C PRO A 21 -45.67 -47.23 9.25
N GLY A 22 -46.05 -47.02 7.97
CA GLY A 22 -47.39 -47.32 7.49
C GLY A 22 -48.00 -46.32 6.53
N GLY A 23 -48.15 -46.70 5.26
CA GLY A 23 -48.82 -45.98 4.16
C GLY A 23 -50.35 -45.90 4.27
N PRO A 24 -51.13 -45.76 3.22
CA PRO A 24 -50.89 -45.85 1.77
C PRO A 24 -51.44 -44.68 0.89
N THR A 25 -50.91 -44.63 -0.30
CA THR A 25 -51.51 -44.32 -1.65
C THR A 25 -52.76 -43.45 -1.79
N THR A 26 -52.63 -42.33 -2.46
CA THR A 26 -53.54 -41.86 -3.55
C THR A 26 -52.80 -40.89 -4.48
N ALA A 27 -52.66 -41.21 -5.74
CA ALA A 27 -52.49 -40.29 -6.86
C ALA A 27 -53.87 -40.21 -7.57
N PRO A 28 -54.12 -39.34 -8.55
CA PRO A 28 -53.32 -38.24 -9.13
C PRO A 28 -54.17 -36.94 -9.31
N SER A 29 -53.52 -35.83 -9.52
CA SER A 29 -54.08 -34.75 -10.31
C SER A 29 -52.96 -33.85 -10.82
N SER A 30 -52.72 -33.84 -12.10
CA SER A 30 -51.93 -32.82 -12.78
C SER A 30 -52.59 -31.47 -12.64
N PRO A 31 -51.83 -30.43 -12.41
CA PRO A 31 -52.19 -29.10 -12.89
C PRO A 31 -51.14 -28.48 -13.78
N ALA A 32 -51.60 -27.95 -14.82
CA ALA A 32 -51.19 -26.75 -15.58
C ALA A 32 -49.71 -26.35 -15.55
N SER A 33 -49.15 -26.43 -16.75
CA SER A 33 -47.97 -25.72 -17.23
C SER A 33 -47.97 -24.26 -16.77
N ALA A 34 -47.05 -23.93 -15.83
CA ALA A 34 -46.71 -22.55 -15.57
C ALA A 34 -45.54 -22.18 -16.52
N ALA A 35 -45.75 -21.13 -17.27
CA ALA A 35 -44.73 -20.53 -18.14
C ALA A 35 -43.46 -20.14 -17.36
N PRO A 36 -42.26 -20.27 -17.94
CA PRO A 36 -41.06 -19.84 -17.27
C PRO A 36 -41.07 -18.32 -17.13
N THR A 37 -41.09 -17.86 -15.89
CA THR A 37 -40.76 -16.48 -15.55
C THR A 37 -39.34 -16.22 -15.98
N GLN A 38 -39.13 -15.42 -17.02
CA GLN A 38 -37.83 -14.91 -17.37
C GLN A 38 -37.25 -14.16 -16.16
N ALA A 39 -36.22 -14.72 -15.59
CA ALA A 39 -35.34 -13.98 -14.67
C ALA A 39 -34.78 -12.79 -15.47
N ALA A 40 -35.17 -11.59 -15.09
CA ALA A 40 -34.54 -10.38 -15.58
C ALA A 40 -33.06 -10.45 -15.21
N SER A 41 -32.22 -10.64 -16.23
CA SER A 41 -30.78 -10.45 -16.11
C SER A 41 -30.56 -8.99 -15.76
N LEU A 42 -30.17 -8.73 -14.51
CA LEU A 42 -29.67 -7.44 -14.11
C LEU A 42 -28.34 -7.29 -14.86
N ALA A 43 -28.34 -6.45 -15.90
CA ALA A 43 -27.10 -5.99 -16.51
C ALA A 43 -26.22 -5.36 -15.42
N PRO A 44 -24.90 -5.53 -15.46
CA PRO A 44 -24.01 -4.80 -14.58
C PRO A 44 -24.33 -3.31 -14.71
N VAL A 45 -24.58 -2.65 -13.59
CA VAL A 45 -24.65 -1.19 -13.55
C VAL A 45 -23.21 -0.74 -13.83
N GLU A 46 -22.93 -0.37 -15.05
CA GLU A 46 -21.71 0.33 -15.42
C GLU A 46 -21.78 1.67 -14.67
N THR A 47 -20.97 1.77 -13.60
CA THR A 47 -20.85 3.03 -12.86
C THR A 47 -20.16 3.99 -13.83
N ALA A 48 -20.91 4.89 -14.43
CA ALA A 48 -20.37 5.91 -15.31
C ALA A 48 -19.29 6.69 -14.53
N GLU A 49 -18.15 6.91 -15.16
CA GLU A 49 -17.12 7.81 -14.60
C GLU A 49 -17.79 9.18 -14.31
N PRO A 50 -17.46 9.82 -13.17
CA PRO A 50 -18.03 11.12 -12.86
C PRO A 50 -17.63 12.13 -13.94
N THR A 51 -18.56 12.99 -14.31
CA THR A 51 -18.23 14.11 -15.20
C THR A 51 -17.37 15.13 -14.48
N GLN A 52 -16.59 15.92 -15.20
CA GLN A 52 -15.73 16.97 -14.62
C GLN A 52 -16.54 17.94 -13.72
N ASP A 53 -17.80 18.22 -14.05
CA ASP A 53 -18.71 19.03 -13.21
C ASP A 53 -19.04 18.37 -11.87
N ALA A 54 -19.08 17.03 -11.80
CA ALA A 54 -19.31 16.30 -10.55
C ALA A 54 -18.09 16.34 -9.62
N CYS A 55 -16.91 16.60 -10.14
CA CYS A 55 -15.65 16.74 -9.41
C CYS A 55 -15.25 18.20 -9.17
N ALA A 56 -16.16 19.17 -9.45
CA ALA A 56 -15.93 20.55 -9.07
C ALA A 56 -15.79 20.67 -7.53
N LYS A 57 -14.87 21.49 -7.06
CA LYS A 57 -14.52 21.65 -5.64
C LYS A 57 -15.73 21.78 -4.73
N GLU A 58 -16.72 22.57 -5.14
CA GLU A 58 -17.94 22.81 -4.37
C GLU A 58 -18.82 21.58 -4.19
N SER A 59 -18.61 20.55 -5.02
CA SER A 59 -19.33 19.28 -4.97
C SER A 59 -18.58 18.22 -4.16
N LEU A 60 -17.30 18.45 -3.86
CA LEU A 60 -16.46 17.48 -3.15
C LEU A 60 -16.82 17.42 -1.66
N GLN A 61 -16.88 16.21 -1.14
CA GLN A 61 -17.12 15.95 0.28
C GLN A 61 -15.78 15.67 0.97
N THR A 62 -15.20 16.70 1.55
CA THR A 62 -13.97 16.61 2.36
C THR A 62 -14.28 16.59 3.85
N LEU A 63 -13.33 16.14 4.67
CA LEU A 63 -13.44 16.13 6.15
C LEU A 63 -13.72 17.53 6.70
N THR A 64 -13.11 18.54 6.08
CA THR A 64 -13.34 19.95 6.41
C THR A 64 -13.74 20.67 5.14
N ALA A 65 -14.96 21.24 5.11
CA ALA A 65 -15.48 21.91 3.92
C ALA A 65 -14.51 22.98 3.40
N GLY A 66 -14.17 22.91 2.11
CA GLY A 66 -13.27 23.85 1.45
C GLY A 66 -11.78 23.63 1.72
N THR A 67 -11.41 22.58 2.48
CA THR A 67 -10.02 22.20 2.76
C THR A 67 -9.80 20.76 2.34
N LEU A 68 -8.65 20.49 1.71
CA LEU A 68 -8.20 19.14 1.42
C LEU A 68 -7.16 18.73 2.46
N VAL A 69 -7.47 17.71 3.26
CA VAL A 69 -6.56 17.18 4.28
C VAL A 69 -5.74 16.05 3.70
N VAL A 70 -4.43 16.22 3.60
CA VAL A 70 -3.50 15.23 3.07
C VAL A 70 -2.75 14.58 4.23
N GLY A 71 -2.74 13.25 4.28
CA GLY A 71 -1.97 12.48 5.25
C GLY A 71 -0.64 12.01 4.70
N ALA A 72 0.39 11.98 5.54
CA ALA A 72 1.67 11.32 5.27
C ALA A 72 2.22 10.65 6.52
N ASP A 73 3.12 9.66 6.36
CA ASP A 73 3.84 9.04 7.48
C ASP A 73 4.97 9.96 7.98
N ASN A 74 5.41 9.70 9.17
CA ASN A 74 6.55 10.39 9.79
C ASN A 74 7.54 9.34 10.35
N PRO A 75 8.79 9.31 9.88
CA PRO A 75 9.49 10.29 9.02
C PRO A 75 9.01 10.30 7.56
N ALA A 76 8.97 11.51 6.97
CA ALA A 76 8.66 11.73 5.56
C ALA A 76 9.95 11.59 4.72
N PHE A 77 10.09 10.49 4.00
CA PHE A 77 11.35 10.13 3.34
C PHE A 77 11.59 10.89 2.03
N PRO A 78 12.82 11.44 1.80
CA PRO A 78 13.29 11.75 0.45
C PRO A 78 13.44 10.48 -0.42
N PRO A 79 13.26 10.56 -1.74
CA PRO A 79 12.95 11.75 -2.56
C PRO A 79 11.46 12.07 -2.66
N TYR A 80 10.61 11.39 -1.91
CA TYR A 80 9.16 11.61 -1.92
C TYR A 80 8.76 12.92 -1.26
N TYR A 81 9.48 13.28 -0.20
CA TYR A 81 9.35 14.50 0.57
C TYR A 81 10.74 15.09 0.82
N ILE A 82 11.00 16.30 0.34
CA ILE A 82 12.31 16.93 0.48
C ILE A 82 12.30 17.84 1.71
N PRO A 83 13.40 17.86 2.50
CA PRO A 83 13.54 18.80 3.60
C PRO A 83 13.62 20.25 3.10
N ASP A 84 13.31 21.21 3.96
CA ASP A 84 13.79 22.57 3.81
C ASP A 84 15.22 22.69 4.37
N ASP A 85 15.93 23.73 3.99
CA ASP A 85 17.30 23.99 4.50
C ASP A 85 17.40 25.43 5.03
N PRO A 86 17.39 25.61 6.36
CA PRO A 86 17.10 24.59 7.38
C PRO A 86 15.61 24.23 7.46
N ASN A 87 15.31 23.04 8.00
CA ASN A 87 13.94 22.70 8.39
C ASN A 87 13.47 23.65 9.51
N PRO A 88 12.15 23.99 9.56
CA PRO A 88 11.58 24.75 10.67
C PRO A 88 11.85 24.03 12.01
N GLU A 89 12.29 24.79 13.03
CA GLU A 89 12.62 24.24 14.35
C GLU A 89 11.42 23.62 15.07
N ASP A 90 10.21 24.09 14.76
CA ASP A 90 8.94 23.64 15.32
C ASP A 90 8.18 22.67 14.38
N SER A 91 8.84 22.16 13.35
CA SER A 91 8.22 21.19 12.44
C SER A 91 7.90 19.88 13.17
N GLU A 92 6.69 19.38 12.97
CA GLU A 92 6.32 18.01 13.39
C GLU A 92 6.92 16.93 12.49
N TRP A 93 7.42 17.30 11.31
CA TRP A 93 7.93 16.38 10.30
C TRP A 93 9.41 16.10 10.50
N GLU A 94 9.75 14.82 10.52
CA GLU A 94 11.14 14.35 10.51
C GLU A 94 11.58 14.11 9.06
N LEU A 95 12.82 14.46 8.73
CA LEU A 95 13.45 14.36 7.41
C LEU A 95 12.83 15.34 6.41
N GLY A 96 11.89 14.90 5.57
CA GLY A 96 11.22 15.76 4.58
C GLY A 96 10.14 16.64 5.19
N GLN A 97 9.64 17.57 4.36
CA GLN A 97 8.59 18.54 4.74
C GLN A 97 7.41 18.41 3.76
N PRO A 98 6.43 17.54 4.00
CA PRO A 98 5.29 17.35 3.09
C PRO A 98 4.57 18.65 2.68
N PRO A 99 4.39 19.65 3.55
CA PRO A 99 3.70 20.89 3.17
C PRO A 99 4.47 21.78 2.18
N ASN A 100 5.77 21.56 1.95
CA ASN A 100 6.57 22.46 1.14
C ASN A 100 6.40 22.31 -0.38
N GLY A 101 5.75 21.23 -0.85
CA GLY A 101 5.53 20.95 -2.27
C GLY A 101 6.75 20.37 -3.00
N LYS A 102 7.79 19.96 -2.27
CA LYS A 102 9.03 19.42 -2.84
C LYS A 102 9.11 17.91 -2.61
N GLY A 103 9.48 17.18 -3.65
CA GLY A 103 9.54 15.73 -3.68
C GLY A 103 8.38 15.11 -4.43
N LEU A 104 8.54 13.86 -4.84
CA LEU A 104 7.59 13.16 -5.72
C LEU A 104 6.15 13.22 -5.19
N GLU A 105 5.94 12.85 -3.93
CA GLU A 105 4.58 12.73 -3.37
C GLU A 105 4.02 14.06 -2.91
N SER A 106 4.86 14.95 -2.38
CA SER A 106 4.41 16.31 -2.06
C SER A 106 3.94 17.05 -3.32
N ALA A 107 4.74 17.01 -4.39
CA ALA A 107 4.38 17.64 -5.67
C ALA A 107 3.13 17.00 -6.29
N THR A 108 3.02 15.67 -6.26
CA THR A 108 1.84 14.94 -6.75
C THR A 108 0.58 15.32 -5.97
N ALA A 109 0.68 15.42 -4.64
CA ALA A 109 -0.46 15.79 -3.79
C ALA A 109 -0.99 17.19 -4.13
N TYR A 110 -0.10 18.17 -4.34
CA TYR A 110 -0.48 19.52 -4.74
C TYR A 110 -1.02 19.58 -6.16
N ALA A 111 -0.47 18.80 -7.11
CA ALA A 111 -0.98 18.72 -8.46
C ALA A 111 -2.41 18.15 -8.49
N VAL A 112 -2.66 17.07 -7.74
CA VAL A 112 -4.02 16.51 -7.58
C VAL A 112 -4.97 17.51 -6.92
N ALA A 113 -4.51 18.24 -5.89
CA ALA A 113 -5.31 19.26 -5.23
C ALA A 113 -5.70 20.38 -6.20
N GLU A 114 -4.78 20.84 -7.04
CA GLU A 114 -5.02 21.87 -8.06
C GLU A 114 -6.04 21.41 -9.11
N GLU A 115 -5.92 20.17 -9.61
CA GLU A 115 -6.89 19.58 -10.54
C GLU A 115 -8.30 19.45 -9.92
N LEU A 116 -8.38 19.24 -8.60
CA LEU A 116 -9.62 19.24 -7.83
C LEU A 116 -10.13 20.65 -7.47
N GLY A 117 -9.42 21.72 -7.89
CA GLY A 117 -9.79 23.12 -7.69
C GLY A 117 -9.41 23.70 -6.32
N PHE A 118 -8.57 23.03 -5.53
CA PHE A 118 -8.06 23.57 -4.27
C PHE A 118 -6.86 24.48 -4.50
N LEU A 119 -6.84 25.62 -3.83
CA LEU A 119 -5.66 26.46 -3.74
C LEU A 119 -4.63 25.83 -2.78
N ARG A 120 -3.36 26.19 -2.94
CA ARG A 120 -2.29 25.64 -2.10
C ARG A 120 -2.53 25.87 -0.60
N GLU A 121 -3.05 27.05 -0.21
CA GLU A 121 -3.39 27.43 1.16
C GLU A 121 -4.62 26.68 1.72
N GLU A 122 -5.37 25.99 0.88
CA GLU A 122 -6.52 25.16 1.26
C GLU A 122 -6.14 23.68 1.44
N VAL A 123 -4.85 23.35 1.23
CA VAL A 123 -4.29 22.03 1.49
C VAL A 123 -3.64 22.03 2.87
N THR A 124 -4.06 21.12 3.73
CA THR A 124 -3.47 20.92 5.06
C THR A 124 -2.88 19.52 5.17
N TRP A 125 -1.86 19.37 5.99
CA TRP A 125 -1.18 18.09 6.16
C TRP A 125 -1.33 17.56 7.58
N VAL A 126 -1.42 16.23 7.71
CA VAL A 126 -1.50 15.54 9.00
C VAL A 126 -0.59 14.33 9.01
N VAL A 127 0.04 14.08 10.15
CA VAL A 127 0.82 12.86 10.38
C VAL A 127 -0.14 11.69 10.56
N ALA A 128 0.02 10.65 9.76
CA ALA A 128 -0.72 9.40 9.87
C ALA A 128 0.22 8.21 9.63
N PRO A 129 0.46 7.32 10.62
CA PRO A 129 1.36 6.19 10.45
C PRO A 129 0.90 5.25 9.35
N PHE A 130 1.83 4.80 8.48
CA PHE A 130 1.57 3.92 7.34
C PHE A 130 0.68 2.72 7.72
N ASN A 131 1.06 1.99 8.78
CA ASN A 131 0.32 0.80 9.19
C ASN A 131 -1.12 1.10 9.64
N THR A 132 -1.42 2.34 10.06
CA THR A 132 -2.77 2.78 10.42
C THR A 132 -3.54 3.25 9.19
N ALA A 133 -2.88 3.97 8.29
CA ALA A 133 -3.50 4.53 7.09
C ALA A 133 -4.12 3.45 6.19
N ILE A 134 -3.49 2.28 6.07
CA ILE A 134 -3.95 1.15 5.25
C ILE A 134 -4.93 0.19 5.94
N GLN A 135 -5.32 0.45 7.20
CA GLN A 135 -6.31 -0.37 7.93
C GLN A 135 -7.73 0.15 7.67
N PRO A 136 -8.77 -0.71 7.83
CA PRO A 136 -10.15 -0.24 7.77
C PRO A 136 -10.47 0.72 8.92
N GLY A 137 -11.48 1.57 8.71
CA GLY A 137 -11.99 2.51 9.68
C GLY A 137 -11.76 3.98 9.31
N PRO A 138 -12.40 4.92 10.01
CA PRO A 138 -12.38 6.34 9.68
C PRO A 138 -10.97 6.90 9.59
N LYS A 139 -10.74 7.77 8.61
CA LYS A 139 -9.46 8.44 8.39
C LYS A 139 -9.47 9.84 8.97
N THR A 140 -8.27 10.34 9.28
CA THR A 140 -8.03 11.74 9.68
C THR A 140 -7.62 12.61 8.50
N PHE A 141 -7.63 12.05 7.29
CA PHE A 141 -7.23 12.66 6.03
C PHE A 141 -8.27 12.35 4.94
N ASP A 142 -8.34 13.21 3.94
CA ASP A 142 -9.14 13.02 2.73
C ASP A 142 -8.42 12.10 1.74
N MET A 143 -7.11 12.29 1.60
CA MET A 143 -6.21 11.45 0.81
C MET A 143 -4.87 11.28 1.51
N TYR A 144 -4.16 10.18 1.22
CA TYR A 144 -2.89 9.86 1.87
C TYR A 144 -1.88 9.36 0.85
N LEU A 145 -0.70 9.92 0.89
CA LEU A 145 0.43 9.52 0.06
C LEU A 145 1.60 9.16 0.99
N THR A 146 2.11 7.96 0.88
CA THR A 146 3.35 7.50 1.53
C THR A 146 3.73 6.15 0.92
N GLN A 147 4.19 6.15 -0.29
CA GLN A 147 4.68 4.98 -1.03
C GLN A 147 3.74 3.76 -0.89
N VAL A 148 2.43 3.99 -1.04
CA VAL A 148 1.43 2.93 -0.87
C VAL A 148 1.20 2.22 -2.19
N SER A 149 1.82 1.06 -2.38
CA SER A 149 1.60 0.23 -3.55
C SER A 149 0.19 -0.35 -3.59
N TYR A 150 -0.41 -0.40 -4.77
CA TYR A 150 -1.68 -1.09 -4.98
C TYR A 150 -1.54 -2.59 -4.66
N ARG A 151 -2.51 -3.13 -3.93
CA ARG A 151 -2.71 -4.55 -3.69
C ARG A 151 -4.20 -4.86 -3.57
N PRO A 152 -4.73 -5.92 -4.20
CA PRO A 152 -6.14 -6.30 -4.08
C PRO A 152 -6.58 -6.44 -2.62
N ALA A 153 -5.79 -7.12 -1.79
CA ALA A 153 -6.08 -7.29 -0.37
C ALA A 153 -6.09 -5.97 0.44
N ARG A 154 -5.36 -4.96 -0.02
CA ARG A 154 -5.38 -3.61 0.55
C ARG A 154 -6.62 -2.84 0.09
N ALA A 155 -6.99 -2.97 -1.19
CA ALA A 155 -8.19 -2.38 -1.77
C ALA A 155 -9.51 -2.90 -1.16
N GLU A 156 -9.50 -4.06 -0.50
CA GLU A 156 -10.64 -4.53 0.30
C GLU A 156 -10.89 -3.69 1.55
N ARG A 157 -9.85 -3.04 2.09
CA ARG A 157 -9.85 -2.34 3.38
C ARG A 157 -9.97 -0.83 3.26
N VAL A 158 -9.38 -0.25 2.23
CA VAL A 158 -9.34 1.18 1.92
C VAL A 158 -9.62 1.36 0.44
N ASP A 159 -9.98 2.56 0.01
CA ASP A 159 -9.94 2.86 -1.41
C ASP A 159 -8.51 3.22 -1.83
N LEU A 160 -8.12 2.75 -2.99
CA LEU A 160 -6.85 3.05 -3.65
C LEU A 160 -7.15 3.69 -5.00
N SER A 161 -6.51 4.80 -5.28
CA SER A 161 -6.60 5.45 -6.58
C SER A 161 -5.91 4.63 -7.68
N ASP A 162 -6.07 5.05 -8.92
CA ASP A 162 -5.20 4.67 -10.01
C ASP A 162 -3.73 5.02 -9.69
N GLY A 163 -2.80 4.33 -10.37
CA GLY A 163 -1.38 4.52 -10.13
C GLY A 163 -0.88 5.90 -10.56
N TYR A 164 -0.07 6.54 -9.70
CA TYR A 164 0.61 7.80 -10.03
C TYR A 164 2.12 7.63 -10.27
N PHE A 165 2.70 6.49 -9.87
CA PHE A 165 4.12 6.21 -10.05
C PHE A 165 4.38 4.70 -10.10
N ASP A 166 5.00 4.22 -11.20
CA ASP A 166 5.42 2.83 -11.35
C ASP A 166 6.81 2.63 -10.74
N LEU A 167 7.02 1.51 -10.05
CA LEU A 167 8.26 1.25 -9.33
C LEU A 167 8.67 -0.22 -9.36
N ASN A 168 9.94 -0.46 -8.98
CA ASN A 168 10.45 -1.78 -8.60
C ASN A 168 10.93 -1.75 -7.15
N GLN A 169 10.94 -2.91 -6.50
CA GLN A 169 11.63 -3.12 -5.24
C GLN A 169 13.13 -3.27 -5.50
N ALA A 170 13.95 -3.01 -4.48
CA ALA A 170 15.40 -3.21 -4.56
C ALA A 170 15.98 -3.74 -3.25
N VAL A 171 17.16 -4.32 -3.32
CA VAL A 171 17.91 -4.79 -2.16
C VAL A 171 19.08 -3.87 -1.92
N ILE A 172 19.18 -3.36 -0.67
CA ILE A 172 20.33 -2.61 -0.19
C ILE A 172 21.05 -3.40 0.93
N ALA A 173 22.35 -3.33 0.95
CA ALA A 173 23.21 -3.98 1.93
C ALA A 173 24.38 -3.07 2.34
N ILE A 174 25.26 -3.57 3.19
CA ILE A 174 26.52 -2.92 3.55
C ILE A 174 27.63 -3.45 2.64
N GLU A 175 28.45 -2.56 2.09
CA GLU A 175 29.59 -2.89 1.25
C GLU A 175 30.56 -3.84 1.99
N GLY A 176 31.23 -4.69 1.23
CA GLY A 176 32.17 -5.69 1.80
C GLY A 176 31.50 -6.91 2.45
N THR A 177 30.19 -6.93 2.58
CA THR A 177 29.44 -8.13 3.01
C THR A 177 29.26 -9.13 1.85
N ALA A 178 29.09 -10.41 2.18
CA ALA A 178 28.99 -11.47 1.16
C ALA A 178 27.78 -11.26 0.22
N ILE A 179 26.66 -10.74 0.73
CA ILE A 179 25.45 -10.47 -0.04
C ILE A 179 25.66 -9.37 -1.10
N ALA A 180 26.62 -8.45 -0.90
CA ALA A 180 26.91 -7.37 -1.85
C ALA A 180 27.36 -7.86 -3.25
N ASN A 181 27.77 -9.13 -3.36
CA ASN A 181 28.19 -9.73 -4.63
C ASN A 181 27.11 -10.60 -5.28
N VAL A 182 25.90 -10.62 -4.74
CA VAL A 182 24.77 -11.40 -5.28
C VAL A 182 24.22 -10.69 -6.52
N THR A 183 24.01 -11.45 -7.60
CA THR A 183 23.51 -10.94 -8.89
C THR A 183 22.20 -11.59 -9.32
N THR A 184 21.64 -12.48 -8.52
CA THR A 184 20.40 -13.20 -8.83
C THR A 184 19.46 -13.22 -7.64
N VAL A 185 18.15 -13.23 -7.90
CA VAL A 185 17.12 -13.37 -6.84
C VAL A 185 17.34 -14.68 -6.06
N ALA A 186 17.66 -15.77 -6.78
CA ALA A 186 17.93 -17.06 -6.14
C ALA A 186 19.12 -17.01 -5.17
N GLY A 187 20.15 -16.21 -5.46
CA GLY A 187 21.30 -16.02 -4.58
C GLY A 187 20.98 -15.34 -3.25
N LEU A 188 19.87 -14.60 -3.18
CA LEU A 188 19.44 -13.97 -1.93
C LEU A 188 18.90 -14.95 -0.89
N LYS A 189 18.56 -16.18 -1.28
CA LYS A 189 17.96 -17.21 -0.39
C LYS A 189 18.81 -17.58 0.82
N GLU A 190 20.10 -17.44 0.73
CA GLU A 190 21.02 -17.83 1.82
C GLU A 190 21.15 -16.76 2.90
N TYR A 191 20.57 -15.58 2.68
CA TYR A 191 20.79 -14.40 3.51
C TYR A 191 19.57 -14.03 4.33
N ARG A 192 19.83 -13.52 5.56
CA ARG A 192 18.76 -12.97 6.39
C ARG A 192 18.38 -11.58 5.90
N LEU A 193 17.20 -11.50 5.28
CA LEU A 193 16.62 -10.27 4.78
C LEU A 193 15.60 -9.69 5.76
N GLY A 194 15.28 -8.42 5.58
CA GLY A 194 14.22 -7.79 6.35
C GLY A 194 13.63 -6.59 5.63
N SER A 195 12.45 -6.17 6.11
CA SER A 195 11.76 -4.97 5.67
C SER A 195 10.71 -4.53 6.70
N GLN A 196 9.98 -3.45 6.41
CA GLN A 196 8.85 -3.04 7.22
C GLN A 196 7.66 -3.98 7.01
N VAL A 197 6.98 -4.33 8.09
CA VAL A 197 5.78 -5.18 8.06
C VAL A 197 4.65 -4.49 7.28
N GLY A 198 3.88 -5.28 6.52
CA GLY A 198 2.74 -4.80 5.74
C GLY A 198 3.12 -4.07 4.44
N THR A 199 4.39 -4.09 4.04
CA THR A 199 4.87 -3.56 2.76
C THR A 199 4.98 -4.65 1.71
N THR A 200 4.91 -4.24 0.44
CA THR A 200 5.19 -5.10 -0.72
C THR A 200 6.63 -5.60 -0.71
N SER A 201 7.56 -4.82 -0.15
CA SER A 201 8.95 -5.23 0.08
C SER A 201 9.04 -6.48 0.97
N PHE A 202 8.29 -6.51 2.09
CA PHE A 202 8.27 -7.68 2.95
C PHE A 202 7.56 -8.88 2.31
N GLU A 203 6.47 -8.64 1.59
CA GLU A 203 5.78 -9.67 0.79
C GLU A 203 6.72 -10.25 -0.28
N TYR A 204 7.51 -9.42 -0.97
CA TYR A 204 8.49 -9.90 -1.96
C TYR A 204 9.52 -10.83 -1.31
N ILE A 205 10.00 -10.52 -0.11
CA ILE A 205 10.92 -11.39 0.63
C ILE A 205 10.26 -12.74 0.91
N THR A 206 9.03 -12.75 1.42
CA THR A 206 8.34 -13.99 1.85
C THR A 206 7.86 -14.84 0.70
N ASP A 207 7.38 -14.23 -0.37
CA ASP A 207 6.65 -14.91 -1.44
C ASP A 207 7.54 -15.23 -2.64
N GLN A 208 8.52 -14.37 -2.95
CA GLN A 208 9.38 -14.52 -4.12
C GLN A 208 10.78 -15.02 -3.76
N ILE A 209 11.45 -14.35 -2.80
CA ILE A 209 12.82 -14.74 -2.43
C ILE A 209 12.80 -16.01 -1.57
N GLN A 210 11.92 -16.09 -0.58
CA GLN A 210 11.78 -17.23 0.35
C GLN A 210 13.14 -17.63 1.00
N PRO A 211 13.77 -16.73 1.76
CA PRO A 211 15.09 -16.98 2.30
C PRO A 211 15.08 -18.13 3.32
N THR A 212 16.16 -18.94 3.33
CA THR A 212 16.32 -20.03 4.31
C THR A 212 16.41 -19.50 5.75
N PRO A 213 17.18 -18.44 6.06
CA PRO A 213 17.07 -17.77 7.34
C PRO A 213 15.76 -16.99 7.42
N GLU A 214 14.99 -17.19 8.50
CA GLU A 214 13.73 -16.50 8.71
C GLU A 214 13.88 -14.98 8.53
N PRO A 215 13.09 -14.36 7.62
CA PRO A 215 13.16 -12.93 7.38
C PRO A 215 12.67 -12.14 8.60
N ARG A 216 13.08 -10.88 8.71
CA ARG A 216 12.74 -10.01 9.84
C ARG A 216 11.77 -8.92 9.40
N ALA A 217 10.60 -8.88 10.06
CA ALA A 217 9.64 -7.80 9.93
C ALA A 217 9.88 -6.74 11.01
N TYR A 218 9.87 -5.47 10.61
CA TYR A 218 10.05 -4.32 11.49
C TYR A 218 8.83 -3.41 11.44
N ASN A 219 8.54 -2.70 12.54
CA ASN A 219 7.37 -1.83 12.61
C ASN A 219 7.51 -0.53 11.80
N SER A 220 8.74 -0.17 11.42
CA SER A 220 9.01 0.98 10.56
C SER A 220 10.26 0.74 9.70
N MET A 221 10.36 1.46 8.59
CA MET A 221 11.53 1.40 7.71
C MET A 221 12.81 1.85 8.43
N ASN A 222 12.74 2.87 9.29
CA ASN A 222 13.88 3.28 10.12
C ASN A 222 14.34 2.19 11.10
N ALA A 223 13.44 1.36 11.62
CA ALA A 223 13.82 0.23 12.45
C ALA A 223 14.53 -0.85 11.64
N ALA A 224 14.07 -1.12 10.41
CA ALA A 224 14.72 -2.05 9.49
C ALA A 224 16.11 -1.55 9.06
N LEU A 225 16.25 -0.27 8.77
CA LEU A 225 17.52 0.36 8.41
C LEU A 225 18.54 0.27 9.55
N ARG A 226 18.13 0.57 10.78
CA ARG A 226 19.00 0.39 11.97
C ARG A 226 19.41 -1.08 12.16
N ALA A 227 18.52 -2.01 11.88
CA ALA A 227 18.83 -3.44 11.98
C ALA A 227 19.85 -3.88 10.91
N LEU A 228 19.82 -3.30 9.71
CA LEU A 228 20.84 -3.49 8.68
C LEU A 228 22.19 -2.95 9.15
N GLY A 229 22.25 -1.70 9.62
CA GLY A 229 23.48 -1.10 10.14
C GLY A 229 24.08 -1.86 11.34
N ASN A 230 23.24 -2.50 12.17
CA ASN A 230 23.67 -3.32 13.31
C ASN A 230 23.96 -4.79 12.95
N GLY A 231 23.87 -5.20 11.69
CA GLY A 231 24.10 -6.57 11.24
C GLY A 231 23.06 -7.60 11.71
N GLN A 232 21.89 -7.16 12.17
CA GLN A 232 20.78 -8.06 12.54
C GLN A 232 20.11 -8.68 11.31
N ILE A 233 20.11 -7.96 10.19
CA ILE A 233 19.85 -8.41 8.83
C ILE A 233 21.06 -8.02 7.98
N VAL A 234 21.26 -8.70 6.85
CA VAL A 234 22.36 -8.40 5.94
C VAL A 234 21.91 -7.80 4.63
N GLY A 235 20.60 -7.83 4.34
CA GLY A 235 19.96 -7.15 3.23
C GLY A 235 18.60 -6.58 3.67
N LEU A 236 18.32 -5.36 3.24
CA LEU A 236 17.04 -4.68 3.41
C LEU A 236 16.37 -4.54 2.04
N VAL A 237 15.11 -4.92 1.95
CA VAL A 237 14.30 -4.69 0.74
C VAL A 237 13.42 -3.46 0.95
N ALA A 238 13.44 -2.56 -0.01
CA ALA A 238 12.63 -1.35 -0.04
C ALA A 238 12.37 -0.93 -1.49
N ASP A 239 11.50 0.05 -1.68
CA ASP A 239 11.30 0.68 -2.98
C ASP A 239 12.62 1.23 -3.52
N LEU A 240 12.88 1.03 -4.80
CA LEU A 240 14.15 1.42 -5.41
C LEU A 240 14.53 2.89 -5.13
N PRO A 241 13.63 3.89 -5.26
CA PRO A 241 13.98 5.27 -4.93
C PRO A 241 14.37 5.47 -3.45
N THR A 242 13.74 4.73 -2.53
CA THR A 242 14.08 4.76 -1.10
C THR A 242 15.50 4.24 -0.86
N THR A 243 15.92 3.18 -1.59
CA THR A 243 17.27 2.61 -1.42
C THR A 243 18.36 3.57 -1.84
N PHE A 244 18.12 4.47 -2.82
CA PHE A 244 19.08 5.52 -3.17
C PHE A 244 19.28 6.50 -2.02
N TYR A 245 18.20 6.96 -1.40
CA TYR A 245 18.30 7.85 -0.24
C TYR A 245 19.00 7.16 0.94
N MET A 246 18.71 5.89 1.19
CA MET A 246 19.40 5.12 2.23
C MET A 246 20.89 5.04 1.97
N ARG A 247 21.31 4.74 0.74
CA ARG A 247 22.72 4.67 0.33
C ARG A 247 23.41 6.03 0.45
N ASP A 248 22.77 7.09 -0.01
CA ASP A 248 23.43 8.38 -0.20
C ASP A 248 23.42 9.26 1.06
N ALA A 249 22.48 9.01 2.00
CA ALA A 249 22.26 9.88 3.14
C ALA A 249 22.14 9.19 4.51
N GLN A 250 21.89 7.87 4.56
CA GLN A 250 21.60 7.19 5.82
C GLN A 250 22.58 6.08 6.21
N LEU A 251 23.35 5.57 5.26
CA LEU A 251 24.33 4.51 5.46
C LEU A 251 25.69 4.98 4.96
N ASP A 252 26.73 4.87 5.79
CA ASP A 252 28.10 5.25 5.41
C ASP A 252 28.66 4.36 4.28
N ASP A 253 28.36 3.06 4.33
CA ASP A 253 28.84 2.05 3.38
C ASP A 253 27.66 1.30 2.71
N GLY A 254 26.57 2.01 2.39
CA GLY A 254 25.42 1.44 1.74
C GLY A 254 25.69 1.07 0.28
N VAL A 255 25.30 -0.13 -0.15
CA VAL A 255 25.36 -0.56 -1.55
C VAL A 255 24.04 -1.15 -2.00
N ILE A 256 23.51 -0.67 -3.13
CA ILE A 256 22.34 -1.26 -3.77
C ILE A 256 22.80 -2.46 -4.58
N ILE A 257 22.35 -3.66 -4.18
CA ILE A 257 22.72 -4.92 -4.85
C ILE A 257 22.05 -4.98 -6.22
N GLY A 258 20.79 -4.59 -6.29
CA GLY A 258 20.04 -4.50 -7.53
C GLY A 258 18.55 -4.30 -7.30
N SER A 259 17.85 -3.95 -8.38
CA SER A 259 16.40 -3.96 -8.42
C SER A 259 15.87 -5.39 -8.56
N LEU A 260 14.72 -5.63 -7.98
CA LEU A 260 14.04 -6.92 -8.04
C LEU A 260 13.08 -6.93 -9.24
N PRO A 261 13.07 -7.97 -10.07
CA PRO A 261 12.19 -8.05 -11.23
C PRO A 261 10.72 -8.13 -10.81
N THR A 262 9.84 -7.63 -11.65
CA THR A 262 8.40 -7.88 -11.50
C THR A 262 8.13 -9.39 -11.57
N PRO A 263 7.43 -10.00 -10.60
CA PRO A 263 7.11 -11.41 -10.66
C PRO A 263 6.37 -11.81 -11.93
N ALA A 264 6.69 -12.97 -12.49
CA ALA A 264 6.11 -13.44 -13.74
C ALA A 264 4.57 -13.48 -13.66
N GLY A 265 3.90 -12.79 -14.59
CA GLY A 265 2.44 -12.71 -14.67
C GLY A 265 1.80 -11.72 -13.69
N ALA A 266 2.59 -10.98 -12.93
CA ALA A 266 2.10 -9.85 -12.15
C ALA A 266 2.12 -8.55 -12.96
N ASP A 267 1.22 -7.63 -12.61
CA ASP A 267 1.27 -6.26 -13.12
C ASP A 267 2.46 -5.51 -12.52
N VAL A 268 2.90 -4.46 -13.24
CA VAL A 268 3.92 -3.55 -12.71
C VAL A 268 3.41 -2.91 -11.42
N GLU A 269 4.23 -2.95 -10.38
CA GLU A 269 3.91 -2.32 -9.11
C GLU A 269 3.81 -0.81 -9.28
N HIS A 270 2.79 -0.21 -8.68
CA HIS A 270 2.59 1.24 -8.70
C HIS A 270 2.10 1.76 -7.36
N PHE A 271 2.43 3.00 -7.06
CA PHE A 271 1.88 3.72 -5.92
C PHE A 271 0.48 4.25 -6.24
N SER A 272 -0.41 4.16 -5.24
CA SER A 272 -1.77 4.67 -5.26
C SER A 272 -2.00 5.61 -4.07
N ILE A 273 -2.87 6.59 -4.25
CA ILE A 273 -3.37 7.43 -3.17
C ILE A 273 -4.38 6.62 -2.36
N VAL A 274 -4.25 6.64 -1.03
CA VAL A 274 -5.19 5.98 -0.12
C VAL A 274 -6.30 6.95 0.28
N LEU A 275 -7.53 6.47 0.24
CA LEU A 275 -8.71 7.18 0.75
C LEU A 275 -9.48 6.25 1.72
N ASP A 276 -10.42 6.79 2.48
CA ASP A 276 -11.31 5.96 3.27
C ASP A 276 -12.14 5.03 2.37
N LYS A 277 -12.50 3.86 2.88
CA LYS A 277 -13.25 2.87 2.10
C LYS A 277 -14.63 3.42 1.70
N GLY A 278 -14.89 3.47 0.40
CA GLY A 278 -16.11 4.04 -0.16
C GLY A 278 -16.11 5.58 -0.19
N SER A 279 -14.93 6.21 -0.17
CA SER A 279 -14.80 7.66 -0.26
C SER A 279 -15.41 8.20 -1.56
N PRO A 280 -16.27 9.21 -1.49
CA PRO A 280 -16.80 9.87 -2.68
C PRO A 280 -15.72 10.60 -3.49
N LEU A 281 -14.55 10.86 -2.90
CA LEU A 281 -13.43 11.52 -3.57
C LEU A 281 -12.67 10.58 -4.51
N THR A 282 -12.74 9.25 -4.33
CA THR A 282 -11.90 8.28 -5.06
C THR A 282 -12.03 8.47 -6.58
N ALA A 283 -13.25 8.58 -7.08
CA ALA A 283 -13.48 8.75 -8.51
C ALA A 283 -12.91 10.09 -9.04
N CYS A 284 -13.05 11.18 -8.27
CA CYS A 284 -12.53 12.48 -8.66
C CYS A 284 -10.99 12.55 -8.58
N VAL A 285 -10.38 11.88 -7.62
CA VAL A 285 -8.92 11.71 -7.57
C VAL A 285 -8.41 10.96 -8.80
N ASN A 286 -9.13 9.93 -9.26
CA ASN A 286 -8.75 9.21 -10.48
C ASN A 286 -8.89 10.09 -11.74
N VAL A 287 -9.95 10.90 -11.82
CA VAL A 287 -10.10 11.88 -12.92
C VAL A 287 -8.93 12.88 -12.91
N ALA A 288 -8.55 13.41 -11.74
CA ALA A 288 -7.40 14.30 -11.61
C ALA A 288 -6.09 13.62 -12.04
N LEU A 289 -5.84 12.40 -11.56
CA LEU A 289 -4.64 11.63 -11.96
C LEU A 289 -4.60 11.34 -13.46
N ALA A 290 -5.73 11.03 -14.07
CA ALA A 290 -5.82 10.81 -15.51
C ALA A 290 -5.50 12.08 -16.32
N ALA A 291 -5.98 13.26 -15.87
CA ALA A 291 -5.65 14.56 -16.46
C ALA A 291 -4.14 14.86 -16.35
N LEU A 292 -3.57 14.74 -15.15
CA LEU A 292 -2.14 14.96 -14.87
C LEU A 292 -1.22 13.99 -15.62
N LYS A 293 -1.70 12.78 -15.91
CA LYS A 293 -0.99 11.82 -16.75
C LYS A 293 -1.06 12.21 -18.23
N ALA A 294 -2.22 12.65 -18.69
CA ALA A 294 -2.47 13.01 -20.10
C ALA A 294 -1.72 14.28 -20.51
N ASP A 295 -1.57 15.26 -19.63
CA ASP A 295 -0.83 16.50 -19.90
C ASP A 295 0.67 16.41 -19.64
N GLY A 296 1.15 15.29 -19.07
CA GLY A 296 2.57 15.02 -18.79
C GLY A 296 3.07 15.58 -17.46
N THR A 297 2.20 16.11 -16.60
CA THR A 297 2.57 16.66 -15.27
C THR A 297 3.17 15.59 -14.37
N LEU A 298 2.59 14.38 -14.31
CA LEU A 298 3.17 13.27 -13.52
C LEU A 298 4.55 12.86 -14.02
N ASP A 299 4.78 12.89 -15.34
CA ASP A 299 6.10 12.61 -15.91
C ASP A 299 7.11 13.70 -15.57
N ALA A 300 6.71 14.97 -15.59
CA ALA A 300 7.57 16.07 -15.18
C ALA A 300 7.95 15.95 -13.69
N ILE A 301 6.99 15.72 -12.79
CA ILE A 301 7.23 15.50 -11.37
C ILE A 301 8.19 14.32 -11.16
N ARG A 302 7.96 13.18 -11.83
CA ARG A 302 8.88 12.04 -11.76
C ARG A 302 10.29 12.41 -12.19
N ASN A 303 10.43 13.13 -13.30
CA ASN A 303 11.73 13.52 -13.83
C ASN A 303 12.46 14.52 -12.93
N ASP A 304 11.75 15.42 -12.27
CA ASP A 304 12.33 16.40 -11.34
C ASP A 304 12.88 15.74 -10.06
N TRP A 305 12.21 14.70 -9.56
CA TRP A 305 12.53 14.15 -8.24
C TRP A 305 13.19 12.76 -8.26
N ILE A 306 13.00 11.96 -9.33
CA ILE A 306 13.47 10.56 -9.40
C ILE A 306 14.43 10.33 -10.57
N ALA A 307 14.65 11.34 -11.44
CA ALA A 307 15.49 11.17 -12.64
C ALA A 307 16.92 10.76 -12.30
N GLY A 308 17.49 9.89 -13.14
CA GLY A 308 18.88 9.43 -13.03
C GLY A 308 19.11 8.34 -11.98
N GLN A 309 18.08 7.89 -11.28
CA GLN A 309 18.18 6.77 -10.35
C GLN A 309 17.90 5.44 -11.06
N GLY A 310 18.88 4.57 -11.09
CA GLY A 310 18.78 3.23 -11.68
C GLY A 310 19.74 2.26 -10.99
N ALA A 311 19.35 0.99 -10.93
CA ALA A 311 20.17 -0.11 -10.42
C ALA A 311 20.09 -1.29 -11.40
N PRO A 312 21.13 -2.16 -11.49
CA PRO A 312 21.04 -3.38 -12.28
C PRO A 312 19.91 -4.25 -11.75
N GLU A 313 19.16 -4.89 -12.66
CA GLU A 313 18.12 -5.83 -12.27
C GLU A 313 18.75 -7.19 -11.92
N LEU A 314 18.35 -7.76 -10.78
CA LEU A 314 18.75 -9.11 -10.36
C LEU A 314 18.04 -10.15 -11.25
N GLN A 315 18.82 -11.14 -11.70
CA GLN A 315 18.32 -12.21 -12.58
C GLN A 315 17.70 -13.39 -11.82
#